data_8caac7fd91f5c4ca7aefa62ff4840139
#
_entry.id   8caac7fd91f5c4ca7aefa62ff4840139
#
_cell.length_a   1.000
_cell.length_b   1.000
_cell.length_c   1.000
_cell.angle_alpha   90.00
_cell.angle_beta   90.00
_cell.angle_gamma   90.00
#
_symmetry.space_group_name_H-M   'P 1'
#
loop_
_entity.id
_entity.type
_entity.pdbx_description
1 polymer ?
#
loop_
_entity_poly.entity_id
_entity_poly.type
_entity_poly.pdbx_seq_one_letter_code
_entity_poly.pdbx_strand_id
1 'polypeptide(L)'
;MKRKPNLLILGIDSLRADHMSCYGYPRLTTPHMDRFATEGVLFENTFSPHIPTTPGYACMLTGMDCFNTQIVALRHKGGLRPEVRTLPEILKENGYNTATVQYPFRGFDKVLEYSGWGGDPGGKMPKAENLNKVAIPELDRMADAPEPFFLFLRHLDPHTPYLPPAPYERIFYHGNEYDPENKSMEPVMAFKPFCDYFASWLPGPVTDKDYVIAQYDGAVAYMDAAIQSIFTALEAKGILDDTVVVITADHGETLYEHECWFDHHGTYDNVLHVPLIIRYPEKVPAGLRLSGYNQNWDIVPTILELLDIQVSDYQFDGRSLMDMVRGETPHHDTEFYFTECTWMRKHGWRTPEWKLILALEPDFHFKPPVELYNLLDDPEENNNLAEKEPEVVEFLKARMEAHIAQREKATGLPNPIHHQGDWHGHEGIGAFKSSQQAYDTLHIGNPGEAAKLQARLGGRRRLPGSALPRWRWRGRTSGPA
;
A
#
# COMPACT_ATOMS: atom_id res chain seq x y z
N MET A 1 -34.18 18.72 -4.28
CA MET A 1 -33.50 17.64 -3.57
C MET A 1 -32.08 18.12 -3.32
N LYS A 2 -31.48 17.85 -2.16
CA LYS A 2 -30.06 18.14 -1.91
C LYS A 2 -29.22 17.31 -2.90
N ARG A 3 -28.16 17.90 -3.46
CA ARG A 3 -27.22 17.17 -4.33
C ARG A 3 -26.54 16.07 -3.49
N LYS A 4 -26.36 14.87 -4.06
CA LYS A 4 -25.56 13.83 -3.41
C LYS A 4 -24.12 14.33 -3.24
N PRO A 5 -23.44 14.03 -2.13
CA PRO A 5 -22.06 14.43 -1.93
C PRO A 5 -21.13 13.77 -2.95
N ASN A 6 -20.02 14.45 -3.27
CA ASN A 6 -18.95 13.88 -4.06
C ASN A 6 -18.07 12.97 -3.18
N LEU A 7 -17.21 12.18 -3.81
CA LEU A 7 -16.22 11.36 -3.15
C LEU A 7 -14.84 11.58 -3.77
N LEU A 8 -13.86 11.91 -2.94
CA LEU A 8 -12.43 11.92 -3.28
C LEU A 8 -11.71 10.92 -2.36
N ILE A 9 -11.03 9.96 -2.94
CA ILE A 9 -10.10 9.08 -2.22
C ILE A 9 -8.68 9.37 -2.69
N LEU A 10 -7.80 9.72 -1.75
CA LEU A 10 -6.36 9.79 -1.91
C LEU A 10 -5.80 8.46 -1.42
N GLY A 11 -5.54 7.54 -2.35
CA GLY A 11 -4.86 6.28 -2.10
C GLY A 11 -3.36 6.47 -2.30
N ILE A 12 -2.60 6.54 -1.22
CA ILE A 12 -1.19 6.90 -1.26
C ILE A 12 -0.34 5.64 -1.14
N ASP A 13 0.40 5.35 -2.19
CA ASP A 13 1.21 4.14 -2.28
C ASP A 13 2.40 4.21 -1.31
N SER A 14 2.55 3.18 -0.47
CA SER A 14 3.64 3.04 0.50
C SER A 14 3.71 4.12 1.60
N LEU A 15 2.60 4.83 1.91
CA LEU A 15 2.63 5.85 2.97
C LEU A 15 2.50 5.20 4.36
N ARG A 16 3.53 5.35 5.16
CA ARG A 16 3.55 4.98 6.58
C ARG A 16 2.75 5.96 7.42
N ALA A 17 1.88 5.45 8.29
CA ALA A 17 1.17 6.29 9.26
C ALA A 17 2.13 7.00 10.22
N ASP A 18 3.14 6.29 10.73
CA ASP A 18 4.14 6.79 11.68
C ASP A 18 5.16 7.78 11.07
N HIS A 19 5.09 8.05 9.76
CA HIS A 19 5.82 9.13 9.08
C HIS A 19 4.94 10.34 8.73
N MET A 20 3.70 10.39 9.22
CA MET A 20 2.82 11.55 9.14
C MET A 20 2.84 12.36 10.45
N SER A 21 2.95 13.67 10.34
CA SER A 21 3.02 14.56 11.54
C SER A 21 1.74 14.48 12.40
N CYS A 22 0.55 14.28 11.82
CA CYS A 22 -0.69 14.09 12.59
C CYS A 22 -0.73 12.76 13.36
N TYR A 23 0.09 11.78 13.04
CA TYR A 23 0.27 10.54 13.80
C TYR A 23 1.40 10.63 14.84
N GLY A 24 2.03 11.80 15.00
CA GLY A 24 3.05 12.03 16.02
C GLY A 24 4.49 11.95 15.51
N TYR A 25 4.71 11.85 14.19
CA TYR A 25 6.04 11.89 13.62
C TYR A 25 6.74 13.22 13.96
N PRO A 26 8.03 13.22 14.37
CA PRO A 26 8.69 14.43 14.84
C PRO A 26 9.03 15.41 13.71
N ARG A 27 9.06 15.00 12.47
CA ARG A 27 9.23 15.86 11.30
C ARG A 27 7.86 16.32 10.79
N LEU A 28 7.75 17.59 10.40
CA LEU A 28 6.52 18.13 9.81
C LEU A 28 6.45 17.73 8.33
N THR A 29 5.96 16.51 8.08
CA THR A 29 5.91 15.91 6.74
C THR A 29 4.59 16.15 6.04
N THR A 30 3.48 16.29 6.77
CA THR A 30 2.12 16.27 6.21
C THR A 30 1.22 17.43 6.64
N PRO A 31 1.70 18.71 6.69
CA PRO A 31 0.93 19.82 7.28
C PRO A 31 -0.43 20.06 6.61
N HIS A 32 -0.58 19.74 5.33
CA HIS A 32 -1.84 19.93 4.61
C HIS A 32 -2.83 18.78 4.86
N MET A 33 -2.37 17.53 4.93
CA MET A 33 -3.21 16.40 5.33
C MET A 33 -3.54 16.46 6.83
N ASP A 34 -2.66 16.97 7.68
CA ASP A 34 -2.90 17.17 9.11
C ASP A 34 -4.11 18.10 9.37
N ARG A 35 -4.32 19.10 8.49
CA ARG A 35 -5.51 19.95 8.54
C ARG A 35 -6.77 19.10 8.44
N PHE A 36 -6.81 18.11 7.53
CA PHE A 36 -7.98 17.24 7.38
C PHE A 36 -8.19 16.34 8.60
N ALA A 37 -7.12 15.96 9.30
CA ALA A 37 -7.23 15.25 10.57
C ALA A 37 -7.88 16.12 11.66
N THR A 38 -7.66 17.45 11.63
CA THR A 38 -8.31 18.37 12.56
C THR A 38 -9.74 18.76 12.16
N GLU A 39 -10.08 18.67 10.88
CA GLU A 39 -11.41 18.97 10.34
C GLU A 39 -12.32 17.75 10.20
N GLY A 40 -11.82 16.55 10.50
CA GLY A 40 -12.54 15.29 10.38
C GLY A 40 -12.19 14.31 11.49
N VAL A 41 -12.14 13.03 11.15
CA VAL A 41 -11.74 11.94 12.04
C VAL A 41 -10.43 11.31 11.57
N LEU A 42 -9.54 11.05 12.52
CA LEU A 42 -8.32 10.27 12.33
C LEU A 42 -8.46 8.95 13.08
N PHE A 43 -8.25 7.83 12.37
CA PHE A 43 -8.20 6.49 12.95
C PHE A 43 -6.73 6.13 13.21
N GLU A 44 -6.40 5.86 14.47
CA GLU A 44 -5.01 5.64 14.88
C GLU A 44 -4.50 4.21 14.58
N ASN A 45 -5.40 3.24 14.43
CA ASN A 45 -5.07 1.83 14.24
C ASN A 45 -5.85 1.22 13.07
N THR A 46 -5.54 1.71 11.87
CA THR A 46 -6.06 1.11 10.62
C THR A 46 -5.00 0.20 10.02
N PHE A 47 -5.41 -0.99 9.59
CA PHE A 47 -4.50 -1.97 9.01
C PHE A 47 -4.91 -2.34 7.59
N SER A 48 -3.90 -2.57 6.74
CA SER A 48 -4.01 -3.22 5.44
C SER A 48 -3.44 -4.63 5.56
N PRO A 49 -4.26 -5.65 5.90
CA PRO A 49 -3.75 -6.97 6.24
C PRO A 49 -3.18 -7.75 5.05
N HIS A 50 -3.58 -7.41 3.84
CA HIS A 50 -3.13 -8.11 2.63
C HIS A 50 -2.33 -7.16 1.76
N ILE A 51 -1.03 -7.40 1.67
CA ILE A 51 -0.05 -6.55 1.00
C ILE A 51 0.62 -7.28 -0.18
N PRO A 52 1.26 -6.55 -1.09
CA PRO A 52 1.37 -5.10 -1.19
C PRO A 52 0.22 -4.46 -2.01
N THR A 53 0.51 -3.60 -2.97
CA THR A 53 -0.40 -2.72 -3.71
C THR A 53 -1.68 -3.39 -4.23
N THR A 54 -1.57 -4.49 -4.98
CA THR A 54 -2.76 -5.11 -5.62
C THR A 54 -3.75 -5.67 -4.60
N PRO A 55 -3.36 -6.48 -3.60
CA PRO A 55 -4.28 -6.92 -2.56
C PRO A 55 -4.75 -5.78 -1.66
N GLY A 56 -3.89 -4.82 -1.30
CA GLY A 56 -4.26 -3.67 -0.47
C GLY A 56 -5.41 -2.86 -1.10
N TYR A 57 -5.25 -2.42 -2.35
CA TYR A 57 -6.33 -1.72 -3.06
C TYR A 57 -7.52 -2.61 -3.40
N ALA A 58 -7.33 -3.91 -3.64
CA ALA A 58 -8.45 -4.81 -3.87
C ALA A 58 -9.38 -4.86 -2.64
N CYS A 59 -8.82 -5.00 -1.44
CA CYS A 59 -9.59 -4.97 -0.20
C CYS A 59 -10.25 -3.59 0.02
N MET A 60 -9.49 -2.51 -0.15
CA MET A 60 -9.94 -1.14 0.02
C MET A 60 -11.11 -0.76 -0.91
N LEU A 61 -11.10 -1.21 -2.18
CA LEU A 61 -12.09 -0.83 -3.18
C LEU A 61 -13.24 -1.83 -3.34
N THR A 62 -13.21 -2.94 -2.60
CA THR A 62 -14.29 -3.95 -2.61
C THR A 62 -14.99 -4.09 -1.27
N GLY A 63 -14.34 -3.72 -0.16
CA GLY A 63 -14.85 -4.00 1.18
C GLY A 63 -14.77 -5.49 1.56
N MET A 64 -13.88 -6.24 0.89
CA MET A 64 -13.71 -7.67 1.03
C MET A 64 -12.29 -8.04 1.41
N ASP A 65 -12.12 -9.11 2.18
CA ASP A 65 -10.81 -9.70 2.48
C ASP A 65 -10.26 -10.56 1.32
N CYS A 66 -9.09 -11.15 1.54
CA CYS A 66 -8.45 -11.98 0.53
C CYS A 66 -9.21 -13.29 0.22
N PHE A 67 -10.03 -13.81 1.14
CA PHE A 67 -10.80 -15.02 0.88
C PHE A 67 -11.93 -14.79 -0.12
N ASN A 68 -12.49 -13.59 -0.16
CA ASN A 68 -13.48 -13.20 -1.16
C ASN A 68 -12.84 -12.65 -2.43
N THR A 69 -11.84 -11.78 -2.33
CA THR A 69 -11.16 -11.21 -3.51
C THR A 69 -10.34 -12.24 -4.26
N GLN A 70 -9.78 -13.23 -3.57
CA GLN A 70 -8.80 -14.21 -4.03
C GLN A 70 -7.50 -13.57 -4.54
N ILE A 71 -7.18 -12.34 -4.07
CA ILE A 71 -6.00 -11.57 -4.46
C ILE A 71 -5.07 -11.43 -3.25
N VAL A 72 -3.84 -11.96 -3.36
CA VAL A 72 -2.81 -11.92 -2.30
C VAL A 72 -1.42 -11.55 -2.82
N ALA A 73 -1.31 -11.17 -4.09
CA ALA A 73 -0.01 -10.90 -4.71
C ALA A 73 -0.07 -9.68 -5.61
N LEU A 74 1.05 -8.93 -5.72
CA LEU A 74 1.16 -7.74 -6.57
C LEU A 74 0.80 -8.02 -8.04
N ARG A 75 1.25 -9.15 -8.56
CA ARG A 75 0.98 -9.57 -9.93
C ARG A 75 0.07 -10.79 -9.92
N HIS A 76 -1.12 -10.57 -9.38
CA HIS A 76 -2.11 -11.61 -9.26
C HIS A 76 -2.43 -12.25 -10.61
N LYS A 77 -2.48 -13.58 -10.62
CA LYS A 77 -2.86 -14.36 -11.81
C LYS A 77 -4.39 -14.43 -11.92
N GLY A 78 -4.90 -13.87 -12.96
CA GLY A 78 -6.34 -13.72 -13.17
C GLY A 78 -6.80 -12.29 -12.84
N GLY A 79 -8.07 -12.10 -12.64
CA GLY A 79 -8.68 -10.84 -12.26
C GLY A 79 -9.53 -10.98 -11.01
N LEU A 80 -10.03 -9.88 -10.52
CA LEU A 80 -11.04 -9.87 -9.47
C LEU A 80 -12.25 -10.69 -9.91
N ARG A 81 -12.73 -11.58 -9.04
CA ARG A 81 -13.87 -12.46 -9.31
C ARG A 81 -15.10 -11.64 -9.72
N PRO A 82 -15.90 -12.13 -10.70
CA PRO A 82 -17.08 -11.41 -11.19
C PRO A 82 -18.12 -11.12 -10.09
N GLU A 83 -18.23 -12.01 -9.08
CA GLU A 83 -19.18 -11.90 -7.99
C GLU A 83 -18.82 -10.81 -6.98
N VAL A 84 -17.55 -10.40 -6.94
CA VAL A 84 -17.09 -9.34 -6.04
C VAL A 84 -17.40 -7.99 -6.67
N ARG A 85 -18.28 -7.23 -6.01
CA ARG A 85 -18.63 -5.86 -6.44
C ARG A 85 -17.56 -4.89 -6.01
N THR A 86 -17.30 -3.90 -6.83
CA THR A 86 -16.34 -2.82 -6.53
C THR A 86 -17.05 -1.52 -6.17
N LEU A 87 -16.42 -0.69 -5.37
CA LEU A 87 -16.95 0.64 -5.05
C LEU A 87 -17.28 1.46 -6.30
N PRO A 88 -16.42 1.53 -7.34
CA PRO A 88 -16.79 2.24 -8.58
C PRO A 88 -18.06 1.70 -9.25
N GLU A 89 -18.25 0.36 -9.30
CA GLU A 89 -19.47 -0.24 -9.86
C GLU A 89 -20.71 0.17 -9.07
N ILE A 90 -20.65 0.08 -7.73
CA ILE A 90 -21.77 0.45 -6.86
C ILE A 90 -22.12 1.95 -7.00
N LEU A 91 -21.10 2.81 -7.02
CA LEU A 91 -21.32 4.25 -7.16
C LEU A 91 -21.89 4.62 -8.52
N LYS A 92 -21.43 3.99 -9.58
CA LYS A 92 -21.96 4.18 -10.93
C LYS A 92 -23.45 3.79 -11.03
N GLU A 93 -23.85 2.66 -10.46
CA GLU A 93 -25.26 2.25 -10.37
C GLU A 93 -26.10 3.28 -9.58
N ASN A 94 -25.47 4.07 -8.71
CA ASN A 94 -26.09 5.14 -7.94
C ASN A 94 -25.97 6.53 -8.59
N GLY A 95 -25.55 6.59 -9.85
CA GLY A 95 -25.54 7.81 -10.66
C GLY A 95 -24.30 8.69 -10.46
N TYR A 96 -23.19 8.14 -10.00
CA TYR A 96 -21.91 8.85 -9.91
C TYR A 96 -21.14 8.76 -11.22
N ASN A 97 -20.49 9.85 -11.62
CA ASN A 97 -19.38 9.82 -12.56
C ASN A 97 -18.15 9.30 -11.85
N THR A 98 -17.43 8.33 -12.42
CA THR A 98 -16.30 7.68 -11.75
C THR A 98 -15.03 7.81 -12.58
N ALA A 99 -13.95 8.30 -11.95
CA ALA A 99 -12.64 8.38 -12.59
C ALA A 99 -11.53 7.97 -11.62
N THR A 100 -10.47 7.44 -12.17
CA THR A 100 -9.23 7.14 -11.44
C THR A 100 -8.01 7.66 -12.17
N VAL A 101 -7.00 8.04 -11.40
CA VAL A 101 -5.68 8.38 -11.94
C VAL A 101 -4.68 7.34 -11.46
N GLN A 102 -3.97 6.71 -12.41
CA GLN A 102 -2.87 5.76 -12.20
C GLN A 102 -3.24 4.41 -11.55
N TYR A 103 -4.52 4.09 -11.41
CA TYR A 103 -4.95 2.78 -10.91
C TYR A 103 -6.11 2.22 -11.73
N PRO A 104 -5.84 1.44 -12.79
CA PRO A 104 -6.89 0.78 -13.56
C PRO A 104 -7.55 -0.32 -12.73
N PHE A 105 -8.73 -0.03 -12.20
CA PHE A 105 -9.54 -0.98 -11.45
C PHE A 105 -10.92 -1.10 -12.08
N ARG A 106 -11.55 -2.26 -11.89
CA ARG A 106 -12.85 -2.57 -12.50
C ARG A 106 -13.94 -1.61 -12.00
N GLY A 107 -14.74 -1.10 -12.93
CA GLY A 107 -15.92 -0.27 -12.65
C GLY A 107 -15.75 1.22 -12.92
N PHE A 108 -14.54 1.77 -12.99
CA PHE A 108 -14.34 3.16 -13.34
C PHE A 108 -14.76 3.46 -14.79
N ASP A 109 -15.46 4.59 -15.01
CA ASP A 109 -15.82 5.07 -16.35
C ASP A 109 -14.58 5.59 -17.10
N LYS A 110 -13.63 6.17 -16.36
CA LYS A 110 -12.45 6.77 -16.91
C LYS A 110 -11.20 6.40 -16.11
N VAL A 111 -10.20 5.92 -16.82
CA VAL A 111 -8.86 5.67 -16.28
C VAL A 111 -7.91 6.65 -16.92
N LEU A 112 -7.24 7.45 -16.12
CA LEU A 112 -6.28 8.45 -16.53
C LEU A 112 -4.88 8.02 -16.11
N GLU A 113 -3.92 8.27 -16.99
CA GLU A 113 -2.50 8.01 -16.72
C GLU A 113 -1.70 9.28 -16.90
N TYR A 114 -0.58 9.40 -16.21
CA TYR A 114 0.38 10.47 -16.41
C TYR A 114 1.76 9.90 -16.75
N SER A 115 2.54 10.69 -17.48
CA SER A 115 3.93 10.36 -17.79
C SER A 115 4.84 10.72 -16.61
N GLY A 116 5.85 9.89 -16.31
CA GLY A 116 6.84 10.20 -15.29
C GLY A 116 7.04 9.15 -14.20
N TRP A 117 6.40 8.00 -14.31
CA TRP A 117 6.72 6.86 -13.43
C TRP A 117 8.19 6.44 -13.51
N GLY A 118 8.81 6.54 -14.67
CA GLY A 118 10.19 6.11 -14.93
C GLY A 118 11.28 7.13 -14.57
N GLY A 119 10.94 8.29 -14.01
CA GLY A 119 11.89 9.37 -13.73
C GLY A 119 12.32 10.17 -14.96
N ASP A 120 12.76 11.40 -14.71
CA ASP A 120 13.46 12.21 -15.72
C ASP A 120 14.92 11.76 -15.83
N PRO A 121 15.57 12.00 -16.99
CA PRO A 121 16.99 11.69 -17.20
C PRO A 121 17.98 12.35 -16.21
N GLY A 122 17.50 13.17 -15.28
CA GLY A 122 18.28 13.81 -14.21
C GLY A 122 18.00 13.26 -12.81
N GLY A 123 17.32 12.11 -12.68
CA GLY A 123 17.04 11.47 -11.39
C GLY A 123 15.92 12.12 -10.57
N LYS A 124 15.18 13.08 -11.12
CA LYS A 124 14.03 13.71 -10.46
C LYS A 124 12.74 13.07 -10.94
N MET A 125 11.85 12.79 -10.00
CA MET A 125 10.56 12.18 -10.27
C MET A 125 9.42 13.03 -9.68
N PRO A 126 8.98 14.11 -10.34
CA PRO A 126 7.87 14.93 -9.86
C PRO A 126 6.52 14.19 -10.03
N LYS A 127 6.39 13.03 -9.37
CA LYS A 127 5.24 12.13 -9.54
C LYS A 127 3.93 12.81 -9.14
N ALA A 128 3.91 13.46 -7.97
CA ALA A 128 2.71 14.12 -7.45
C ALA A 128 2.28 15.33 -8.29
N GLU A 129 3.20 16.18 -8.76
CA GLU A 129 2.87 17.28 -9.69
C GLU A 129 2.38 16.78 -11.04
N ASN A 130 2.95 15.69 -11.56
CA ASN A 130 2.50 15.09 -12.81
C ASN A 130 1.11 14.48 -12.66
N LEU A 131 0.78 13.91 -11.51
CA LEU A 131 -0.59 13.48 -11.20
C LEU A 131 -1.54 14.69 -11.23
N ASN A 132 -1.19 15.80 -10.58
CA ASN A 132 -2.02 17.02 -10.54
C ASN A 132 -2.33 17.60 -11.93
N LYS A 133 -1.37 17.54 -12.87
CA LYS A 133 -1.59 17.99 -14.27
C LYS A 133 -2.72 17.24 -14.96
N VAL A 134 -3.04 16.04 -14.50
CA VAL A 134 -4.12 15.19 -15.03
C VAL A 134 -5.35 15.25 -14.13
N ALA A 135 -5.14 15.20 -12.82
CA ALA A 135 -6.22 15.11 -11.85
C ALA A 135 -7.04 16.40 -11.72
N ILE A 136 -6.38 17.58 -11.68
CA ILE A 136 -7.08 18.85 -11.50
C ILE A 136 -8.01 19.18 -12.68
N PRO A 137 -7.59 19.09 -13.97
CA PRO A 137 -8.51 19.28 -15.09
C PRO A 137 -9.67 18.28 -15.11
N GLU A 138 -9.45 17.03 -14.66
CA GLU A 138 -10.53 16.06 -14.56
C GLU A 138 -11.48 16.36 -13.41
N LEU A 139 -10.95 16.77 -12.25
CA LEU A 139 -11.75 17.26 -11.11
C LEU A 139 -12.63 18.43 -11.55
N ASP A 140 -12.08 19.41 -12.26
CA ASP A 140 -12.82 20.56 -12.78
C ASP A 140 -13.97 20.12 -13.68
N ARG A 141 -13.70 19.21 -14.62
CA ARG A 141 -14.71 18.66 -15.53
C ARG A 141 -15.84 17.92 -14.79
N MET A 142 -15.46 17.12 -13.77
CA MET A 142 -16.43 16.35 -12.98
C MET A 142 -17.25 17.26 -12.06
N ALA A 143 -16.62 18.28 -11.48
CA ALA A 143 -17.30 19.24 -10.60
C ALA A 143 -18.34 20.10 -11.34
N ASP A 144 -18.09 20.38 -12.62
CA ASP A 144 -19.02 21.15 -13.48
C ASP A 144 -20.17 20.30 -14.02
N ALA A 145 -20.13 18.96 -13.86
CA ALA A 145 -21.21 18.06 -14.27
C ALA A 145 -22.37 18.08 -13.24
N PRO A 146 -23.61 17.79 -13.68
CA PRO A 146 -24.77 17.76 -12.78
C PRO A 146 -24.73 16.55 -11.80
N GLU A 147 -24.10 15.44 -12.20
CA GLU A 147 -23.96 14.23 -11.40
C GLU A 147 -22.88 14.40 -10.33
N PRO A 148 -23.00 13.73 -9.17
CA PRO A 148 -21.92 13.64 -8.21
C PRO A 148 -20.75 12.83 -8.80
N PHE A 149 -19.55 13.06 -8.31
CA PHE A 149 -18.36 12.32 -8.78
C PHE A 149 -17.76 11.43 -7.70
N PHE A 150 -17.08 10.40 -8.17
CA PHE A 150 -16.07 9.64 -7.45
C PHE A 150 -14.73 9.75 -8.18
N LEU A 151 -13.76 10.40 -7.55
CA LEU A 151 -12.40 10.51 -8.05
C LEU A 151 -11.44 9.75 -7.12
N PHE A 152 -10.75 8.76 -7.66
CA PHE A 152 -9.70 8.01 -6.97
C PHE A 152 -8.33 8.42 -7.52
N LEU A 153 -7.46 8.91 -6.63
CA LEU A 153 -6.12 9.36 -6.98
C LEU A 153 -5.09 8.45 -6.31
N ARG A 154 -4.38 7.65 -7.11
CA ARG A 154 -3.24 6.89 -6.63
C ARG A 154 -1.99 7.76 -6.70
N HIS A 155 -1.58 8.28 -5.55
CA HIS A 155 -0.29 8.93 -5.42
C HIS A 155 0.83 7.90 -5.38
N LEU A 156 1.90 8.15 -6.15
CA LEU A 156 3.08 7.27 -6.25
C LEU A 156 4.26 7.76 -5.41
N ASP A 157 4.22 8.98 -4.89
CA ASP A 157 5.06 9.39 -3.77
C ASP A 157 4.36 8.92 -2.48
N PRO A 158 5.06 8.36 -1.50
CA PRO A 158 6.52 8.21 -1.40
C PRO A 158 7.10 6.86 -1.89
N HIS A 159 6.38 6.03 -2.64
CA HIS A 159 6.90 4.74 -3.13
C HIS A 159 8.28 4.87 -3.80
N THR A 160 9.16 3.89 -3.58
CA THR A 160 10.50 3.84 -4.21
C THR A 160 10.45 4.02 -5.74
N PRO A 161 11.45 4.66 -6.35
CA PRO A 161 12.60 5.35 -5.78
C PRO A 161 12.23 6.67 -5.12
N TYR A 162 12.85 6.97 -3.98
CA TYR A 162 12.62 8.21 -3.23
C TYR A 162 13.43 9.36 -3.83
N LEU A 163 12.85 10.09 -4.76
CA LEU A 163 13.52 11.14 -5.52
C LEU A 163 12.68 12.44 -5.52
N PRO A 164 12.42 13.03 -4.34
CA PRO A 164 11.69 14.29 -4.27
C PRO A 164 12.46 15.40 -4.98
N PRO A 165 11.75 16.35 -5.63
CA PRO A 165 12.41 17.49 -6.26
C PRO A 165 12.91 18.49 -5.20
N ALA A 166 13.80 19.42 -5.63
CA ALA A 166 14.22 20.53 -4.80
C ALA A 166 13.01 21.41 -4.39
N PRO A 167 12.96 21.90 -3.15
CA PRO A 167 13.96 21.79 -2.07
C PRO A 167 13.78 20.55 -1.17
N TYR A 168 12.78 19.67 -1.46
CA TYR A 168 12.34 18.61 -0.57
C TYR A 168 13.44 17.58 -0.28
N GLU A 169 14.37 17.36 -1.19
CA GLU A 169 15.51 16.44 -1.02
C GLU A 169 16.45 16.86 0.12
N ARG A 170 16.34 18.09 0.62
CA ARG A 170 17.24 18.63 1.65
C ARG A 170 16.55 19.09 2.93
N ILE A 171 15.21 19.19 2.96
CA ILE A 171 14.53 19.80 4.12
C ILE A 171 14.70 18.99 5.41
N PHE A 172 14.94 17.69 5.33
CA PHE A 172 15.11 16.81 6.49
C PHE A 172 16.50 16.20 6.63
N TYR A 173 17.45 16.60 5.76
CA TYR A 173 18.82 16.10 5.82
C TYR A 173 19.84 17.21 5.59
N HIS A 174 20.77 17.34 6.56
CA HIS A 174 21.80 18.40 6.56
C HIS A 174 23.22 17.82 6.62
N GLY A 175 23.35 16.48 6.54
CA GLY A 175 24.62 15.77 6.57
C GLY A 175 25.34 15.72 5.22
N ASN A 176 26.38 14.89 5.18
CA ASN A 176 27.09 14.52 3.97
C ASN A 176 26.76 13.04 3.65
N GLU A 177 25.90 12.83 2.67
CA GLU A 177 25.47 11.51 2.23
C GLU A 177 26.57 10.65 1.63
N TYR A 178 27.73 11.23 1.37
CA TYR A 178 28.92 10.57 0.82
C TYR A 178 30.08 10.50 1.83
N ASP A 179 29.83 10.68 3.13
CA ASP A 179 30.85 10.59 4.15
C ASP A 179 31.47 9.19 4.18
N PRO A 180 32.75 9.01 3.84
CA PRO A 180 33.38 7.70 3.79
C PRO A 180 33.50 7.02 5.15
N GLU A 181 33.39 7.75 6.25
CA GLU A 181 33.38 7.19 7.60
C GLU A 181 32.02 6.63 7.99
N ASN A 182 30.94 7.04 7.34
CA ASN A 182 29.62 6.46 7.55
C ASN A 182 29.49 5.16 6.76
N LYS A 183 29.17 4.06 7.44
CA LYS A 183 29.08 2.72 6.88
C LYS A 183 27.65 2.15 6.87
N SER A 184 26.66 2.96 7.20
CA SER A 184 25.31 2.47 7.41
C SER A 184 24.64 1.93 6.15
N MET A 185 25.09 2.34 4.94
CA MET A 185 24.58 1.78 3.68
C MET A 185 25.34 0.53 3.19
N GLU A 186 26.46 0.14 3.83
CA GLU A 186 27.21 -1.05 3.39
C GLU A 186 26.33 -2.32 3.37
N PRO A 187 25.54 -2.66 4.40
CA PRO A 187 24.70 -3.86 4.36
C PRO A 187 23.60 -3.79 3.29
N VAL A 188 23.06 -2.61 3.04
CA VAL A 188 22.06 -2.37 1.98
C VAL A 188 22.64 -2.64 0.61
N MET A 189 23.80 -2.05 0.32
CA MET A 189 24.47 -2.19 -0.98
C MET A 189 25.11 -3.57 -1.18
N ALA A 190 25.37 -4.30 -0.10
CA ALA A 190 25.82 -5.69 -0.15
C ALA A 190 24.66 -6.68 -0.37
N PHE A 191 23.43 -6.26 -0.19
CA PHE A 191 22.25 -7.11 -0.34
C PHE A 191 21.96 -7.37 -1.83
N LYS A 192 22.53 -8.43 -2.34
CA LYS A 192 22.57 -8.79 -3.76
C LYS A 192 21.21 -8.76 -4.48
N PRO A 193 20.09 -9.20 -3.88
CA PRO A 193 18.79 -9.16 -4.55
C PRO A 193 18.34 -7.76 -4.98
N PHE A 194 18.79 -6.71 -4.28
CA PHE A 194 18.38 -5.33 -4.51
C PHE A 194 19.49 -4.38 -4.94
N CYS A 195 20.77 -4.81 -4.91
CA CYS A 195 21.89 -3.89 -5.15
C CYS A 195 21.80 -3.17 -6.50
N ASP A 196 21.41 -3.86 -7.58
CA ASP A 196 21.25 -3.26 -8.92
C ASP A 196 20.08 -2.26 -8.96
N TYR A 197 19.03 -2.54 -8.22
CA TYR A 197 17.90 -1.63 -8.10
C TYR A 197 18.30 -0.34 -7.39
N PHE A 198 18.93 -0.42 -6.22
CA PHE A 198 19.39 0.76 -5.50
C PHE A 198 20.42 1.56 -6.30
N ALA A 199 21.37 0.90 -6.94
CA ALA A 199 22.35 1.56 -7.80
C ALA A 199 21.72 2.28 -9.00
N SER A 200 20.51 1.90 -9.42
CA SER A 200 19.82 2.51 -10.55
C SER A 200 19.25 3.88 -10.26
N TRP A 201 18.98 4.21 -9.01
CA TRP A 201 18.30 5.46 -8.63
C TRP A 201 18.99 6.30 -7.55
N LEU A 202 19.83 5.69 -6.71
CA LEU A 202 20.63 6.47 -5.75
C LEU A 202 21.56 7.45 -6.49
N PRO A 203 21.71 8.70 -6.01
CA PRO A 203 22.45 9.75 -6.75
C PRO A 203 23.98 9.56 -6.75
N GLY A 204 24.48 8.40 -6.35
CA GLY A 204 25.88 8.07 -6.29
C GLY A 204 26.17 7.06 -5.18
N PRO A 205 27.43 6.94 -4.72
CA PRO A 205 27.82 6.01 -3.67
C PRO A 205 27.38 6.55 -2.29
N VAL A 206 26.07 6.60 -2.07
CA VAL A 206 25.49 7.03 -0.80
C VAL A 206 25.96 6.09 0.31
N THR A 207 26.49 6.65 1.39
CA THR A 207 27.04 5.93 2.53
C THR A 207 26.18 6.04 3.78
N ASP A 208 25.25 7.01 3.80
CA ASP A 208 24.40 7.32 4.96
C ASP A 208 22.93 6.90 4.72
N LYS A 209 22.46 5.93 5.52
CA LYS A 209 21.05 5.49 5.50
C LYS A 209 20.06 6.61 5.86
N ASP A 210 20.49 7.54 6.73
CA ASP A 210 19.61 8.62 7.20
C ASP A 210 19.31 9.63 6.08
N TYR A 211 20.19 9.72 5.07
CA TYR A 211 19.89 10.43 3.83
C TYR A 211 18.75 9.75 3.08
N VAL A 212 18.76 8.42 2.92
CA VAL A 212 17.71 7.68 2.19
C VAL A 212 16.36 7.80 2.90
N ILE A 213 16.36 7.67 4.25
CA ILE A 213 15.16 7.88 5.07
C ILE A 213 14.63 9.32 4.89
N ALA A 214 15.52 10.30 4.88
CA ALA A 214 15.14 11.70 4.66
C ALA A 214 14.62 11.96 3.23
N GLN A 215 15.04 11.18 2.22
CA GLN A 215 14.43 11.23 0.88
C GLN A 215 12.99 10.72 0.88
N TYR A 216 12.69 9.66 1.64
CA TYR A 216 11.32 9.20 1.85
C TYR A 216 10.46 10.30 2.48
N ASP A 217 10.90 10.90 3.59
CA ASP A 217 10.19 12.00 4.26
C ASP A 217 10.03 13.23 3.35
N GLY A 218 11.08 13.54 2.58
CA GLY A 218 11.03 14.60 1.58
C GLY A 218 10.00 14.31 0.48
N ALA A 219 9.85 13.06 0.06
CA ALA A 219 8.84 12.65 -0.90
C ALA A 219 7.42 12.74 -0.31
N VAL A 220 7.24 12.39 0.98
CA VAL A 220 5.98 12.60 1.71
C VAL A 220 5.62 14.09 1.75
N ALA A 221 6.56 14.95 2.14
CA ALA A 221 6.32 16.40 2.22
C ALA A 221 6.06 17.04 0.86
N TYR A 222 6.75 16.60 -0.18
CA TYR A 222 6.49 17.02 -1.55
C TYR A 222 5.09 16.64 -2.03
N MET A 223 4.69 15.40 -1.77
CA MET A 223 3.35 14.91 -2.11
C MET A 223 2.27 15.68 -1.35
N ASP A 224 2.43 15.90 -0.05
CA ASP A 224 1.50 16.67 0.77
C ASP A 224 1.30 18.10 0.22
N ALA A 225 2.37 18.75 -0.19
CA ALA A 225 2.30 20.08 -0.84
C ALA A 225 1.56 20.01 -2.20
N ALA A 226 1.74 18.95 -2.97
CA ALA A 226 1.01 18.75 -4.22
C ALA A 226 -0.48 18.47 -3.98
N ILE A 227 -0.82 17.67 -2.97
CA ILE A 227 -2.22 17.39 -2.55
C ILE A 227 -2.95 18.68 -2.15
N GLN A 228 -2.28 19.66 -1.54
CA GLN A 228 -2.88 20.97 -1.24
C GLN A 228 -3.47 21.64 -2.48
N SER A 229 -2.88 21.46 -3.66
CA SER A 229 -3.42 22.00 -4.91
C SER A 229 -4.79 21.40 -5.27
N ILE A 230 -5.00 20.14 -4.96
CA ILE A 230 -6.29 19.43 -5.17
C ILE A 230 -7.33 19.97 -4.18
N PHE A 231 -6.95 20.15 -2.91
CA PHE A 231 -7.83 20.74 -1.91
C PHE A 231 -8.21 22.17 -2.27
N THR A 232 -7.25 22.96 -2.74
CA THR A 232 -7.50 24.32 -3.24
C THR A 232 -8.47 24.33 -4.42
N ALA A 233 -8.39 23.36 -5.32
CA ALA A 233 -9.34 23.25 -6.44
C ALA A 233 -10.77 22.98 -5.95
N LEU A 234 -10.96 22.08 -4.96
CA LEU A 234 -12.27 21.84 -4.33
C LEU A 234 -12.81 23.09 -3.60
N GLU A 235 -11.95 23.80 -2.88
CA GLU A 235 -12.30 25.04 -2.18
C GLU A 235 -12.70 26.13 -3.16
N ALA A 236 -11.94 26.34 -4.22
CA ALA A 236 -12.22 27.33 -5.26
C ALA A 236 -13.56 27.11 -5.98
N LYS A 237 -13.97 25.85 -6.09
CA LYS A 237 -15.30 25.45 -6.61
C LYS A 237 -16.41 25.54 -5.56
N GLY A 238 -16.07 25.74 -4.29
CA GLY A 238 -17.04 25.79 -3.18
C GLY A 238 -17.68 24.43 -2.89
N ILE A 239 -17.02 23.32 -3.23
CA ILE A 239 -17.57 21.96 -3.09
C ILE A 239 -16.79 21.09 -2.08
N LEU A 240 -15.78 21.63 -1.39
CA LEU A 240 -15.00 20.86 -0.42
C LEU A 240 -15.88 20.27 0.69
N ASP A 241 -16.84 21.04 1.23
CA ASP A 241 -17.73 20.59 2.28
C ASP A 241 -18.84 19.65 1.78
N ASP A 242 -19.11 19.66 0.48
CA ASP A 242 -20.00 18.72 -0.20
C ASP A 242 -19.26 17.48 -0.74
N THR A 243 -18.02 17.27 -0.33
CA THR A 243 -17.18 16.15 -0.77
C THR A 243 -16.73 15.33 0.44
N VAL A 244 -17.00 14.03 0.42
CA VAL A 244 -16.36 13.06 1.32
C VAL A 244 -14.92 12.90 0.87
N VAL A 245 -13.97 13.26 1.73
CA VAL A 245 -12.52 13.11 1.47
C VAL A 245 -11.99 11.99 2.35
N VAL A 246 -11.37 10.99 1.74
CA VAL A 246 -10.69 9.88 2.41
C VAL A 246 -9.20 9.92 2.05
N ILE A 247 -8.33 9.94 3.05
CA ILE A 247 -6.88 9.88 2.91
C ILE A 247 -6.41 8.58 3.55
N THR A 248 -5.77 7.71 2.78
CA THR A 248 -5.30 6.40 3.25
C THR A 248 -4.18 5.87 2.37
N ALA A 249 -3.61 4.71 2.75
CA ALA A 249 -2.60 4.01 1.97
C ALA A 249 -3.01 2.55 1.72
N ASP A 250 -2.43 1.94 0.70
CA ASP A 250 -2.58 0.52 0.41
C ASP A 250 -1.69 -0.36 1.31
N HIS A 251 -0.51 0.13 1.66
CA HIS A 251 0.44 -0.43 2.63
C HIS A 251 1.45 0.66 3.05
N GLY A 252 2.25 0.35 4.04
CA GLY A 252 3.41 1.16 4.43
C GLY A 252 4.69 0.76 3.68
N GLU A 253 5.84 0.98 4.31
CA GLU A 253 7.17 0.76 3.74
C GLU A 253 8.14 0.31 4.84
N THR A 254 9.02 -0.63 4.58
CA THR A 254 10.22 -0.82 5.40
C THR A 254 11.30 0.11 4.90
N LEU A 255 11.87 0.94 5.76
CA LEU A 255 12.98 1.80 5.38
C LEU A 255 14.32 1.13 5.65
N TYR A 256 14.68 0.98 6.92
CA TYR A 256 15.93 0.32 7.30
C TYR A 256 15.69 -0.83 8.30
N GLU A 257 14.47 -0.94 8.79
CA GLU A 257 14.05 -1.90 9.79
C GLU A 257 14.07 -3.34 9.23
N HIS A 258 14.29 -4.30 10.09
CA HIS A 258 14.18 -5.74 9.80
C HIS A 258 15.07 -6.23 8.67
N GLU A 259 16.08 -5.46 8.23
CA GLU A 259 16.92 -5.80 7.07
C GLU A 259 16.08 -6.00 5.79
N CYS A 260 14.88 -5.43 5.73
CA CYS A 260 14.01 -5.35 4.59
C CYS A 260 14.18 -3.98 3.92
N TRP A 261 15.28 -3.80 3.24
CA TRP A 261 15.85 -2.55 2.78
C TRP A 261 14.95 -1.76 1.83
N PHE A 262 14.40 -0.61 2.29
CA PHE A 262 13.74 0.42 1.48
C PHE A 262 12.72 -0.11 0.46
N ASP A 263 11.87 -1.03 0.90
CA ASP A 263 10.82 -1.62 0.09
C ASP A 263 9.67 -2.12 0.99
N HIS A 264 8.57 -2.58 0.42
CA HIS A 264 7.36 -3.02 1.12
C HIS A 264 7.32 -4.53 1.32
N HIS A 265 8.48 -5.13 1.61
CA HIS A 265 8.60 -6.53 1.98
C HIS A 265 8.49 -6.72 3.48
N GLY A 266 8.04 -7.87 3.85
CA GLY A 266 7.79 -8.20 5.23
C GLY A 266 6.40 -7.80 5.69
N THR A 267 5.93 -8.51 6.70
CA THR A 267 4.58 -8.37 7.25
C THR A 267 4.62 -7.68 8.61
N TYR A 268 5.58 -6.76 8.79
CA TYR A 268 5.74 -5.97 10.00
C TYR A 268 4.74 -4.82 10.07
N ASP A 269 4.48 -4.27 11.27
CA ASP A 269 3.48 -3.21 11.43
C ASP A 269 3.81 -1.94 10.66
N ASN A 270 5.10 -1.63 10.42
CA ASN A 270 5.49 -0.51 9.54
C ASN A 270 5.01 -0.64 8.09
N VAL A 271 4.61 -1.85 7.66
CA VAL A 271 4.01 -2.10 6.34
C VAL A 271 2.50 -2.33 6.43
N LEU A 272 2.01 -2.99 7.49
CA LEU A 272 0.58 -3.29 7.64
C LEU A 272 -0.24 -2.13 8.20
N HIS A 273 0.35 -1.28 9.04
CA HIS A 273 -0.32 -0.14 9.68
C HIS A 273 -0.32 1.06 8.73
N VAL A 274 -1.51 1.47 8.28
CA VAL A 274 -1.72 2.52 7.29
C VAL A 274 -2.50 3.70 7.89
N PRO A 275 -2.34 4.93 7.38
CA PRO A 275 -3.16 6.04 7.81
C PRO A 275 -4.60 5.90 7.32
N LEU A 276 -5.54 6.45 8.09
CA LEU A 276 -6.91 6.68 7.65
C LEU A 276 -7.45 7.97 8.27
N ILE A 277 -7.77 8.92 7.39
CA ILE A 277 -8.43 10.19 7.75
C ILE A 277 -9.67 10.33 6.89
N ILE A 278 -10.81 10.65 7.50
CA ILE A 278 -12.07 10.88 6.80
C ILE A 278 -12.61 12.26 7.19
N ARG A 279 -12.84 13.11 6.19
CA ARG A 279 -13.46 14.42 6.36
C ARG A 279 -14.77 14.50 5.57
N TYR A 280 -15.85 14.77 6.26
CA TYR A 280 -17.13 15.15 5.70
C TYR A 280 -17.95 15.90 6.77
N PRO A 281 -17.93 17.24 6.79
CA PRO A 281 -18.45 18.05 7.91
C PRO A 281 -19.93 17.80 8.23
N GLU A 282 -20.72 17.32 7.26
CA GLU A 282 -22.14 17.04 7.47
C GLU A 282 -22.37 15.86 8.42
N LYS A 283 -21.47 14.84 8.41
CA LYS A 283 -21.69 13.59 9.16
C LYS A 283 -20.53 13.19 10.08
N VAL A 284 -19.35 13.78 9.88
CA VAL A 284 -18.14 13.43 10.62
C VAL A 284 -17.72 14.61 11.49
N PRO A 285 -17.68 14.45 12.82
CA PRO A 285 -17.22 15.49 13.74
C PRO A 285 -15.76 15.88 13.48
N ALA A 286 -15.46 17.18 13.57
CA ALA A 286 -14.10 17.68 13.46
C ALA A 286 -13.26 17.32 14.70
N GLY A 287 -11.97 17.01 14.48
CA GLY A 287 -10.97 16.79 15.52
C GLY A 287 -11.14 15.49 16.30
N LEU A 288 -11.91 14.54 15.78
CA LEU A 288 -12.08 13.23 16.42
C LEU A 288 -10.86 12.34 16.15
N ARG A 289 -10.33 11.73 17.20
CA ARG A 289 -9.26 10.71 17.14
C ARG A 289 -9.78 9.42 17.74
N LEU A 290 -9.68 8.33 16.99
CA LEU A 290 -10.18 7.02 17.39
C LEU A 290 -9.04 6.01 17.41
N SER A 291 -8.73 5.50 18.60
CA SER A 291 -7.68 4.49 18.82
C SER A 291 -8.14 3.05 18.61
N GLY A 292 -9.40 2.85 18.22
CA GLY A 292 -9.94 1.52 17.94
C GLY A 292 -9.37 0.90 16.67
N TYR A 293 -9.27 -0.44 16.68
CA TYR A 293 -8.76 -1.22 15.55
C TYR A 293 -9.79 -1.31 14.44
N ASN A 294 -9.32 -1.20 13.21
CA ASN A 294 -10.12 -1.39 11.99
C ASN A 294 -9.22 -1.82 10.82
N GLN A 295 -9.80 -2.26 9.72
CA GLN A 295 -9.10 -2.71 8.54
C GLN A 295 -9.50 -1.91 7.29
N ASN A 296 -8.66 -1.90 6.27
CA ASN A 296 -8.88 -1.13 5.05
C ASN A 296 -10.15 -1.54 4.26
N TRP A 297 -10.65 -2.76 4.42
CA TRP A 297 -11.94 -3.18 3.84
C TRP A 297 -13.18 -2.56 4.53
N ASP A 298 -13.03 -1.93 5.71
CA ASP A 298 -14.09 -1.18 6.38
C ASP A 298 -14.40 0.16 5.66
N ILE A 299 -13.50 0.61 4.77
CA ILE A 299 -13.63 1.87 4.04
C ILE A 299 -14.85 1.87 3.12
N VAL A 300 -15.13 0.79 2.38
CA VAL A 300 -16.27 0.75 1.44
C VAL A 300 -17.60 0.88 2.16
N PRO A 301 -17.97 0.05 3.17
CA PRO A 301 -19.23 0.24 3.88
C PRO A 301 -19.34 1.60 4.59
N THR A 302 -18.22 2.17 5.06
CA THR A 302 -18.18 3.52 5.64
C THR A 302 -18.56 4.59 4.61
N ILE A 303 -17.95 4.53 3.42
CA ILE A 303 -18.28 5.46 2.33
C ILE A 303 -19.75 5.33 1.93
N LEU A 304 -20.26 4.12 1.78
CA LEU A 304 -21.65 3.90 1.40
C LEU A 304 -22.61 4.48 2.42
N GLU A 305 -22.34 4.36 3.73
CA GLU A 305 -23.13 4.98 4.79
C GLU A 305 -23.04 6.52 4.74
N LEU A 306 -21.84 7.08 4.53
CA LEU A 306 -21.65 8.52 4.38
C LEU A 306 -22.41 9.09 3.18
N LEU A 307 -22.54 8.33 2.09
CA LEU A 307 -23.25 8.71 0.87
C LEU A 307 -24.74 8.36 0.86
N ASP A 308 -25.28 7.81 1.95
CA ASP A 308 -26.67 7.32 2.06
C ASP A 308 -27.04 6.26 0.99
N ILE A 309 -26.08 5.42 0.64
CA ILE A 309 -26.25 4.33 -0.35
C ILE A 309 -26.43 3.01 0.39
N GLN A 310 -27.55 2.36 0.17
CA GLN A 310 -27.84 1.03 0.70
C GLN A 310 -27.61 -0.05 -0.37
N VAL A 311 -26.90 -1.09 0.01
CA VAL A 311 -26.65 -2.29 -0.80
C VAL A 311 -27.19 -3.48 -0.04
N SER A 312 -28.49 -3.75 -0.20
CA SER A 312 -29.22 -4.75 0.61
C SER A 312 -29.02 -6.20 0.18
N ASP A 313 -28.56 -6.40 -1.04
CA ASP A 313 -28.39 -7.72 -1.68
C ASP A 313 -26.95 -8.21 -1.71
N TYR A 314 -26.04 -7.52 -0.97
CA TYR A 314 -24.62 -7.81 -0.95
C TYR A 314 -24.04 -7.62 0.46
N GLN A 315 -23.27 -8.59 0.93
CA GLN A 315 -22.63 -8.55 2.23
C GLN A 315 -21.13 -8.31 2.07
N PHE A 316 -20.66 -7.23 2.67
CA PHE A 316 -19.23 -6.92 2.80
C PHE A 316 -18.60 -7.73 3.93
N ASP A 317 -17.30 -7.99 3.85
CA ASP A 317 -16.51 -8.46 4.99
C ASP A 317 -16.26 -7.31 5.98
N GLY A 318 -16.09 -6.10 5.44
CA GLY A 318 -15.97 -4.87 6.22
C GLY A 318 -17.29 -4.40 6.83
N ARG A 319 -17.15 -3.52 7.82
CA ARG A 319 -18.25 -2.84 8.52
C ARG A 319 -18.04 -1.33 8.46
N SER A 320 -19.12 -0.57 8.55
CA SER A 320 -19.02 0.89 8.57
C SER A 320 -18.37 1.39 9.85
N LEU A 321 -17.33 2.21 9.72
CA LEU A 321 -16.64 2.86 10.84
C LEU A 321 -17.48 3.97 11.49
N MET A 322 -18.66 4.25 10.96
CA MET A 322 -19.55 5.28 11.51
C MET A 322 -20.12 4.89 12.88
N ASP A 323 -20.17 3.60 13.21
CA ASP A 323 -20.50 3.14 14.56
C ASP A 323 -19.41 3.53 15.58
N MET A 324 -18.14 3.47 15.19
CA MET A 324 -17.02 3.98 16.01
C MET A 324 -17.08 5.52 16.13
N VAL A 325 -17.38 6.22 15.04
CA VAL A 325 -17.55 7.69 15.03
C VAL A 325 -18.65 8.15 15.96
N ARG A 326 -19.74 7.39 16.06
CA ARG A 326 -20.86 7.66 16.99
C ARG A 326 -20.60 7.16 18.42
N GLY A 327 -19.49 6.45 18.67
CA GLY A 327 -19.18 5.85 19.96
C GLY A 327 -20.04 4.63 20.32
N GLU A 328 -20.62 3.97 19.34
CA GLU A 328 -21.47 2.78 19.49
C GLU A 328 -20.61 1.53 19.70
N THR A 329 -19.43 1.49 19.10
CA THR A 329 -18.39 0.48 19.35
C THR A 329 -17.02 1.14 19.49
N PRO A 330 -16.12 0.62 20.35
CA PRO A 330 -14.79 1.17 20.51
C PRO A 330 -13.81 0.71 19.40
N HIS A 331 -14.05 -0.41 18.76
CA HIS A 331 -13.18 -1.02 17.75
C HIS A 331 -13.96 -2.02 16.91
N HIS A 332 -13.44 -2.34 15.72
CA HIS A 332 -13.85 -3.51 14.94
C HIS A 332 -13.01 -4.74 15.31
N ASP A 333 -12.62 -5.57 14.33
CA ASP A 333 -11.83 -6.76 14.63
C ASP A 333 -10.43 -6.38 15.10
N THR A 334 -10.10 -6.72 16.35
CA THR A 334 -8.79 -6.44 16.95
C THR A 334 -7.73 -7.47 16.58
N GLU A 335 -8.18 -8.60 16.04
CA GLU A 335 -7.33 -9.69 15.59
C GLU A 335 -7.62 -9.99 14.13
N PHE A 336 -6.58 -10.20 13.33
CA PHE A 336 -6.77 -10.44 11.91
C PHE A 336 -5.67 -11.32 11.30
N TYR A 337 -6.07 -12.02 10.25
CA TYR A 337 -5.21 -12.74 9.33
C TYR A 337 -4.55 -11.78 8.35
N PHE A 338 -3.25 -11.92 8.12
CA PHE A 338 -2.54 -11.10 7.15
C PHE A 338 -1.69 -11.96 6.21
N THR A 339 -1.37 -11.43 5.02
CA THR A 339 -0.63 -12.13 3.98
C THR A 339 0.30 -11.21 3.20
N GLU A 340 1.43 -11.79 2.79
CA GLU A 340 2.27 -11.29 1.71
C GLU A 340 2.59 -12.45 0.76
N CYS A 341 2.50 -12.22 -0.55
CA CYS A 341 2.77 -13.25 -1.56
C CYS A 341 3.48 -12.71 -2.81
N THR A 342 4.25 -11.61 -2.67
CA THR A 342 4.90 -10.94 -3.81
C THR A 342 6.25 -11.56 -4.13
N TRP A 343 7.18 -11.58 -3.18
CA TRP A 343 8.51 -12.14 -3.36
C TRP A 343 8.64 -13.53 -2.76
N MET A 344 7.87 -13.79 -1.72
CA MET A 344 7.74 -15.07 -1.04
C MET A 344 6.39 -15.13 -0.34
N ARG A 345 6.00 -16.33 0.10
CA ARG A 345 4.73 -16.49 0.78
C ARG A 345 4.92 -16.45 2.27
N LYS A 346 4.32 -15.44 2.89
CA LYS A 346 4.20 -15.30 4.35
C LYS A 346 2.76 -15.03 4.71
N HIS A 347 2.35 -15.55 5.85
CA HIS A 347 1.09 -15.21 6.46
C HIS A 347 1.22 -15.20 7.98
N GLY A 348 0.21 -14.72 8.67
CA GLY A 348 0.25 -14.72 10.12
C GLY A 348 -1.05 -14.28 10.76
N TRP A 349 -0.96 -14.13 12.07
CA TRP A 349 -2.04 -13.68 12.92
C TRP A 349 -1.57 -12.57 13.84
N ARG A 350 -2.29 -11.44 13.81
CA ARG A 350 -2.02 -10.30 14.65
C ARG A 350 -3.15 -10.09 15.65
N THR A 351 -2.78 -9.89 16.90
CA THR A 351 -3.65 -9.43 17.98
C THR A 351 -3.13 -8.10 18.53
N PRO A 352 -3.82 -7.40 19.43
CA PRO A 352 -3.28 -6.18 20.06
C PRO A 352 -1.95 -6.40 20.81
N GLU A 353 -1.71 -7.60 21.32
CA GLU A 353 -0.52 -7.93 22.11
C GLU A 353 0.53 -8.71 21.34
N TRP A 354 0.12 -9.61 20.44
CA TRP A 354 1.01 -10.55 19.79
C TRP A 354 0.90 -10.53 18.28
N LYS A 355 2.02 -10.78 17.62
CA LYS A 355 2.06 -11.01 16.18
C LYS A 355 2.89 -12.25 15.87
N LEU A 356 2.25 -13.21 15.20
CA LEU A 356 2.86 -14.42 14.67
C LEU A 356 3.02 -14.30 13.16
N ILE A 357 4.23 -14.50 12.64
CA ILE A 357 4.53 -14.56 11.21
C ILE A 357 5.03 -15.97 10.89
N LEU A 358 4.46 -16.59 9.85
CA LEU A 358 4.86 -17.90 9.34
C LEU A 358 5.29 -17.78 7.88
N ALA A 359 6.54 -18.11 7.60
CA ALA A 359 7.03 -18.20 6.22
C ALA A 359 6.68 -19.58 5.64
N LEU A 360 6.00 -19.60 4.49
CA LEU A 360 5.66 -20.82 3.75
C LEU A 360 6.78 -21.24 2.77
N GLU A 361 7.77 -20.37 2.60
CA GLU A 361 8.94 -20.54 1.75
C GLU A 361 10.18 -19.98 2.42
N PRO A 362 11.40 -20.47 2.08
CA PRO A 362 12.64 -19.89 2.59
C PRO A 362 12.76 -18.41 2.23
N ASP A 363 13.08 -17.61 3.23
CA ASP A 363 13.15 -16.16 3.15
C ASP A 363 14.52 -15.69 2.61
N PHE A 364 14.51 -14.83 1.58
CA PHE A 364 15.74 -14.30 0.99
C PHE A 364 16.42 -13.19 1.82
N HIS A 365 15.74 -12.68 2.86
CA HIS A 365 16.34 -11.85 3.91
C HIS A 365 16.87 -12.69 5.07
N PHE A 366 16.90 -14.01 4.93
CA PHE A 366 17.33 -14.97 5.97
C PHE A 366 16.52 -14.90 7.27
N LYS A 367 15.29 -14.43 7.22
CA LYS A 367 14.39 -14.47 8.37
C LYS A 367 14.02 -15.91 8.71
N PRO A 368 13.80 -16.22 9.98
CA PRO A 368 13.39 -17.57 10.39
C PRO A 368 12.00 -17.91 9.87
N PRO A 369 11.66 -19.21 9.75
CA PRO A 369 10.34 -19.62 9.28
C PRO A 369 9.20 -19.26 10.23
N VAL A 370 9.50 -19.00 11.50
CA VAL A 370 8.55 -18.59 12.53
C VAL A 370 9.09 -17.37 13.26
N GLU A 371 8.29 -16.30 13.28
CA GLU A 371 8.59 -15.09 14.04
C GLU A 371 7.41 -14.80 14.96
N LEU A 372 7.70 -14.45 16.22
CA LEU A 372 6.72 -14.07 17.23
C LEU A 372 7.18 -12.80 17.94
N TYR A 373 6.31 -11.80 17.99
CA TYR A 373 6.60 -10.51 18.62
C TYR A 373 5.53 -10.16 19.64
N ASN A 374 5.96 -9.62 20.81
CA ASN A 374 5.07 -9.00 21.78
C ASN A 374 4.99 -7.51 21.48
N LEU A 375 3.90 -7.05 20.90
CA LEU A 375 3.74 -5.67 20.42
C LEU A 375 3.56 -4.64 21.54
N LEU A 376 3.26 -5.07 22.78
CA LEU A 376 3.18 -4.17 23.94
C LEU A 376 4.56 -3.81 24.47
N ASP A 377 5.48 -4.77 24.48
CA ASP A 377 6.83 -4.60 25.00
C ASP A 377 7.84 -4.24 23.89
N ASP A 378 7.55 -4.64 22.65
CA ASP A 378 8.40 -4.49 21.48
C ASP A 378 7.54 -4.08 20.24
N PRO A 379 6.99 -2.87 20.23
CA PRO A 379 6.13 -2.40 19.13
C PRO A 379 6.87 -2.27 17.80
N GLU A 380 8.20 -2.26 17.82
CA GLU A 380 9.05 -2.23 16.63
C GLU A 380 9.46 -3.62 16.13
N GLU A 381 8.96 -4.70 16.75
CA GLU A 381 9.15 -6.09 16.31
C GLU A 381 10.62 -6.51 16.13
N ASN A 382 11.50 -6.08 17.06
CA ASN A 382 12.94 -6.35 16.98
C ASN A 382 13.36 -7.68 17.65
N ASN A 383 12.54 -8.24 18.56
CA ASN A 383 12.88 -9.38 19.41
C ASN A 383 12.00 -10.58 19.09
N ASN A 384 12.44 -11.46 18.22
CA ASN A 384 11.72 -12.71 17.94
C ASN A 384 11.69 -13.62 19.18
N LEU A 385 10.49 -13.91 19.70
CA LEU A 385 10.23 -14.72 20.87
C LEU A 385 9.78 -16.16 20.54
N ALA A 386 9.75 -16.56 19.27
CA ALA A 386 9.19 -17.84 18.85
C ALA A 386 9.80 -19.06 19.58
N GLU A 387 11.12 -19.05 19.82
CA GLU A 387 11.78 -20.14 20.56
C GLU A 387 11.56 -20.08 22.08
N LYS A 388 11.29 -18.87 22.61
CA LYS A 388 11.09 -18.65 24.05
C LYS A 388 9.64 -18.88 24.49
N GLU A 389 8.70 -18.60 23.59
CA GLU A 389 7.25 -18.64 23.85
C GLU A 389 6.53 -19.61 22.89
N PRO A 390 6.93 -20.89 22.82
CA PRO A 390 6.36 -21.85 21.87
C PRO A 390 4.86 -22.10 22.12
N GLU A 391 4.38 -21.95 23.36
CA GLU A 391 2.96 -22.09 23.69
C GLU A 391 2.12 -20.96 23.07
N VAL A 392 2.66 -19.74 23.03
CA VAL A 392 2.01 -18.59 22.38
C VAL A 392 1.99 -18.80 20.87
N VAL A 393 3.08 -19.31 20.28
CA VAL A 393 3.12 -19.67 18.84
C VAL A 393 1.99 -20.65 18.50
N GLU A 394 1.88 -21.76 19.22
CA GLU A 394 0.83 -22.76 18.96
C GLU A 394 -0.58 -22.21 19.20
N PHE A 395 -0.78 -21.37 20.21
CA PHE A 395 -2.06 -20.73 20.47
C PHE A 395 -2.49 -19.81 19.32
N LEU A 396 -1.61 -18.92 18.84
CA LEU A 396 -1.91 -17.99 17.76
C LEU A 396 -2.08 -18.71 16.42
N LYS A 397 -1.27 -19.75 16.18
CA LYS A 397 -1.38 -20.60 15.01
C LYS A 397 -2.74 -21.30 14.96
N ALA A 398 -3.20 -21.87 16.08
CA ALA A 398 -4.51 -22.50 16.16
C ALA A 398 -5.66 -21.50 15.90
N ARG A 399 -5.55 -20.25 16.37
CA ARG A 399 -6.52 -19.19 16.08
C ARG A 399 -6.53 -18.83 14.60
N MET A 400 -5.37 -18.65 14.00
CA MET A 400 -5.20 -18.39 12.58
C MET A 400 -5.81 -19.52 11.73
N GLU A 401 -5.49 -20.77 12.05
CA GLU A 401 -6.02 -21.93 11.32
C GLU A 401 -7.54 -22.06 11.46
N ALA A 402 -8.09 -21.77 12.64
CA ALA A 402 -9.54 -21.74 12.86
C ALA A 402 -10.21 -20.64 12.03
N HIS A 403 -9.61 -19.45 11.96
CA HIS A 403 -10.10 -18.36 11.11
C HIS A 403 -10.07 -18.77 9.63
N ILE A 404 -8.94 -19.30 9.15
CA ILE A 404 -8.81 -19.80 7.76
C ILE A 404 -9.92 -20.80 7.44
N ALA A 405 -10.10 -21.82 8.28
CA ALA A 405 -11.12 -22.84 8.08
C ALA A 405 -12.55 -22.26 8.07
N GLN A 406 -12.81 -21.26 8.94
CA GLN A 406 -14.10 -20.55 8.95
C GLN A 406 -14.32 -19.78 7.65
N ARG A 407 -13.29 -19.05 7.15
CA ARG A 407 -13.39 -18.27 5.91
C ARG A 407 -13.55 -19.16 4.68
N GLU A 408 -12.77 -20.25 4.58
CA GLU A 408 -12.92 -21.24 3.51
C GLU A 408 -14.32 -21.85 3.48
N LYS A 409 -14.86 -22.20 4.66
CA LYS A 409 -16.24 -22.70 4.77
C LYS A 409 -17.27 -21.66 4.36
N ALA A 410 -17.11 -20.40 4.76
CA ALA A 410 -18.06 -19.33 4.48
C ALA A 410 -18.07 -18.94 3.00
N THR A 411 -16.90 -18.88 2.38
CA THR A 411 -16.75 -18.49 0.95
C THR A 411 -16.91 -19.66 -0.01
N GLY A 412 -16.71 -20.91 0.45
CA GLY A 412 -16.59 -22.08 -0.41
C GLY A 412 -15.31 -22.09 -1.24
N LEU A 413 -14.34 -21.24 -0.93
CA LEU A 413 -13.09 -21.06 -1.66
C LEU A 413 -11.90 -21.39 -0.77
N PRO A 414 -10.83 -21.97 -1.32
CA PRO A 414 -9.63 -22.25 -0.58
C PRO A 414 -8.86 -20.96 -0.25
N ASN A 415 -7.97 -21.03 0.75
CA ASN A 415 -7.07 -19.90 1.07
C ASN A 415 -6.19 -19.58 -0.15
N PRO A 416 -6.28 -18.35 -0.69
CA PRO A 416 -5.61 -17.98 -1.94
C PRO A 416 -4.08 -18.06 -1.86
N ILE A 417 -3.49 -17.94 -0.69
CA ILE A 417 -2.03 -18.03 -0.51
C ILE A 417 -1.44 -19.38 -0.98
N HIS A 418 -2.23 -20.44 -0.99
CA HIS A 418 -1.83 -21.75 -1.44
C HIS A 418 -2.10 -21.99 -2.94
N HIS A 419 -2.97 -21.19 -3.55
CA HIS A 419 -3.46 -21.37 -4.92
C HIS A 419 -2.89 -20.38 -5.93
N GLN A 420 -2.13 -19.41 -5.47
CA GLN A 420 -1.28 -18.57 -6.31
C GLN A 420 0.03 -19.28 -6.72
N GLY A 421 0.04 -20.61 -6.60
CA GLY A 421 1.23 -21.46 -6.62
C GLY A 421 2.08 -21.47 -7.89
N ASP A 422 1.56 -20.94 -9.00
CA ASP A 422 2.34 -20.75 -10.22
C ASP A 422 2.99 -19.37 -10.31
N TRP A 423 2.82 -18.55 -9.26
CA TRP A 423 3.32 -17.21 -9.23
C TRP A 423 4.07 -16.95 -7.92
N HIS A 424 5.34 -16.65 -8.04
CA HIS A 424 6.28 -16.46 -6.93
C HIS A 424 7.03 -15.15 -7.09
N GLY A 425 6.31 -14.04 -7.14
CA GLY A 425 6.88 -12.71 -7.24
C GLY A 425 7.52 -12.40 -8.59
N HIS A 426 8.49 -13.19 -9.01
CA HIS A 426 9.05 -13.19 -10.36
C HIS A 426 8.54 -14.39 -11.15
N GLU A 427 8.07 -14.15 -12.38
CA GLU A 427 7.60 -15.22 -13.26
C GLU A 427 8.63 -16.36 -13.39
N GLY A 428 8.22 -17.56 -13.02
CA GLY A 428 9.05 -18.75 -13.13
C GLY A 428 10.11 -18.95 -12.04
N ILE A 429 10.18 -18.07 -11.05
CA ILE A 429 11.00 -18.25 -9.86
C ILE A 429 10.06 -18.69 -8.74
N GLY A 430 10.12 -19.93 -8.34
CA GLY A 430 9.21 -20.46 -7.33
C GLY A 430 9.91 -21.30 -6.30
N ALA A 431 9.21 -21.63 -5.21
CA ALA A 431 9.59 -22.51 -4.10
C ALA A 431 11.10 -22.76 -3.95
N PHE A 432 11.83 -21.82 -3.36
CA PHE A 432 13.25 -21.98 -3.08
C PHE A 432 13.48 -23.09 -2.05
N LYS A 433 14.61 -23.82 -2.19
CA LYS A 433 14.97 -24.89 -1.26
C LYS A 433 15.67 -24.40 -0.01
N SER A 434 16.22 -23.19 -0.06
CA SER A 434 16.92 -22.56 1.06
C SER A 434 16.94 -21.04 0.88
N SER A 435 17.14 -20.31 1.98
CA SER A 435 17.32 -18.87 1.97
C SER A 435 18.52 -18.45 1.12
N GLN A 436 19.60 -19.23 1.12
CA GLN A 436 20.77 -18.96 0.28
C GLN A 436 20.43 -19.08 -1.21
N GLN A 437 19.64 -20.10 -1.60
CA GLN A 437 19.19 -20.22 -2.98
C GLN A 437 18.31 -19.06 -3.38
N ALA A 438 17.36 -18.64 -2.52
CA ALA A 438 16.49 -17.48 -2.74
C ALA A 438 17.34 -16.21 -2.93
N TYR A 439 18.26 -15.95 -2.03
CA TYR A 439 19.19 -14.81 -2.07
C TYR A 439 20.03 -14.77 -3.34
N ASP A 440 20.61 -15.92 -3.75
CA ASP A 440 21.47 -16.00 -4.93
C ASP A 440 20.71 -15.88 -6.24
N THR A 441 19.40 -16.13 -6.20
CA THR A 441 18.56 -16.31 -7.37
C THR A 441 17.68 -15.07 -7.64
N LEU A 442 17.24 -14.41 -6.59
CA LEU A 442 16.37 -13.25 -6.71
C LEU A 442 17.17 -11.99 -7.09
N HIS A 443 16.76 -11.33 -8.18
CA HIS A 443 17.31 -10.06 -8.63
C HIS A 443 16.18 -9.11 -8.97
N ILE A 444 15.97 -8.12 -8.13
CA ILE A 444 14.93 -7.12 -8.30
C ILE A 444 15.52 -5.96 -9.11
N GLY A 445 14.76 -5.49 -10.10
CA GLY A 445 15.19 -4.38 -10.96
C GLY A 445 15.96 -4.78 -12.22
N ASN A 446 16.33 -6.05 -12.40
CA ASN A 446 16.98 -6.50 -13.63
C ASN A 446 16.19 -7.61 -14.38
N PRO A 447 15.20 -7.24 -15.23
CA PRO A 447 14.43 -8.21 -16.00
C PRO A 447 15.26 -9.14 -16.89
N GLY A 448 16.44 -8.69 -17.32
CA GLY A 448 17.36 -9.48 -18.13
C GLY A 448 18.03 -10.62 -17.34
N GLU A 449 18.29 -10.42 -16.05
CA GLU A 449 18.84 -11.48 -15.19
C GLU A 449 17.77 -12.52 -14.83
N ALA A 450 16.55 -12.10 -14.54
CA ALA A 450 15.42 -13.03 -14.35
C ALA A 450 15.22 -13.96 -15.55
N ALA A 451 15.32 -13.43 -16.78
CA ALA A 451 15.23 -14.23 -18.00
C ALA A 451 16.41 -15.21 -18.17
N LYS A 452 17.64 -14.79 -17.85
CA LYS A 452 18.84 -15.65 -17.86
C LYS A 452 18.75 -16.75 -16.81
N LEU A 453 18.17 -16.44 -15.67
CA LEU A 453 18.00 -17.38 -14.59
C LEU A 453 16.96 -18.45 -14.92
N GLN A 454 15.84 -18.08 -15.53
CA GLN A 454 14.85 -19.02 -16.08
C GLN A 454 15.51 -20.01 -17.05
N ALA A 455 16.42 -19.53 -17.90
CA ALA A 455 17.16 -20.37 -18.82
C ALA A 455 18.15 -21.35 -18.11
N ARG A 456 18.73 -20.93 -16.95
CA ARG A 456 19.68 -21.76 -16.15
C ARG A 456 18.97 -22.80 -15.28
N LEU A 457 17.79 -22.48 -14.76
CA LEU A 457 17.01 -23.38 -13.90
C LEU A 457 16.30 -24.49 -14.68
N GLY A 458 16.50 -24.53 -16.00
CA GLY A 458 16.14 -25.62 -16.90
C GLY A 458 14.66 -25.80 -17.10
N GLY A 459 14.25 -25.37 -18.26
CA GLY A 459 13.13 -25.86 -19.06
C GLY A 459 12.09 -26.80 -18.47
N ARG A 460 11.37 -26.37 -17.45
CA ARG A 460 10.08 -27.00 -17.18
C ARG A 460 8.98 -26.15 -17.81
N ARG A 461 8.57 -26.66 -18.99
CA ARG A 461 7.38 -26.36 -19.80
C ARG A 461 6.87 -24.92 -19.76
N ARG A 462 7.12 -24.20 -20.86
CA ARG A 462 6.30 -23.04 -21.25
C ARG A 462 4.84 -23.48 -21.32
N LEU A 463 4.00 -22.85 -20.53
CA LEU A 463 2.57 -22.86 -20.80
C LEU A 463 2.31 -21.88 -21.96
N PRO A 464 1.54 -22.28 -23.00
CA PRO A 464 1.20 -21.39 -24.08
C PRO A 464 0.14 -20.39 -23.60
N GLY A 465 0.39 -19.11 -23.73
CA GLY A 465 -0.66 -18.11 -23.72
C GLY A 465 -0.59 -16.96 -22.72
N SER A 466 0.53 -16.64 -22.07
CA SER A 466 0.65 -15.37 -21.31
C SER A 466 1.36 -14.32 -22.16
N ALA A 467 0.58 -13.44 -22.77
CA ALA A 467 1.11 -12.20 -23.31
C ALA A 467 1.41 -11.25 -22.14
N LEU A 468 2.69 -11.03 -21.86
CA LEU A 468 3.15 -10.02 -20.91
C LEU A 468 2.70 -8.63 -21.36
N PRO A 469 2.25 -7.74 -20.47
CA PRO A 469 2.33 -6.32 -20.72
C PRO A 469 3.81 -5.99 -20.88
N ARG A 470 4.21 -5.67 -22.12
CA ARG A 470 5.57 -5.22 -22.43
C ARG A 470 5.76 -3.84 -21.81
N TRP A 471 6.32 -3.77 -20.64
CA TRP A 471 6.96 -2.56 -20.14
C TRP A 471 8.19 -2.31 -21.03
N ARG A 472 8.01 -1.47 -22.07
CA ARG A 472 9.12 -1.05 -22.93
C ARG A 472 9.87 0.08 -22.24
N TRP A 473 10.99 -0.23 -21.65
CA TRP A 473 12.07 0.73 -21.48
C TRP A 473 12.53 1.13 -22.89
N ARG A 474 12.14 2.30 -23.35
CA ARG A 474 12.78 2.93 -24.51
C ARG A 474 13.98 3.73 -24.00
N GLY A 475 15.13 3.10 -23.87
CA GLY A 475 16.40 3.81 -23.93
C GLY A 475 16.49 4.49 -25.31
N ARG A 476 16.45 5.82 -25.34
CA ARG A 476 16.85 6.56 -26.53
C ARG A 476 18.37 6.56 -26.54
N THR A 477 18.95 5.83 -27.47
CA THR A 477 20.31 6.05 -27.92
C THR A 477 20.36 7.40 -28.63
N SER A 478 21.12 8.33 -28.09
CA SER A 478 21.52 9.56 -28.77
C SER A 478 22.50 9.20 -29.89
N GLY A 479 22.09 9.33 -31.14
CA GLY A 479 22.97 9.39 -32.30
C GLY A 479 23.17 10.88 -32.69
N PRO A 480 24.35 11.23 -33.22
CA PRO A 480 24.73 12.62 -33.42
C PRO A 480 24.21 13.16 -34.74
N ALA A 481 23.71 14.39 -34.73
CA ALA A 481 23.94 15.47 -35.69
C ALA A 481 23.26 16.75 -35.22
#